data_afc3378cea365ac5ba7cda1c36cd490b
#
_entry.id   afc3378cea365ac5ba7cda1c36cd490b
#
_cell.length_a   1.000
_cell.length_b   1.000
_cell.length_c   1.000
_cell.angle_alpha   90.00
_cell.angle_beta   90.00
_cell.angle_gamma   90.00
#
_symmetry.space_group_name_H-M   'P 1'
#
loop_
_entity.id
_entity.type
_entity.pdbx_description
1 polymer ?
#
loop_
_entity_poly.entity_id
_entity_poly.type
_entity_poly.pdbx_seq_one_letter_code
_entity_poly.pdbx_strand_id
1 'polypeptide(L)'
;MKLTPEELDTVDGWVFEIKNPDHRLPWRKATGLTTTILGKGRFDEDFTLCNFLVQFVEVEVDTATGVVKLLNVLNSAGCGQVISPAYLEGQLHGALGAAGLDTAIFEGGMLDPTTGRMVNCNMVDYKWRPFNDLPHFDNMFMETPIPSHRFHAVGVGEISTSPGPGAVLMAVYNAIGTRIMDYPFTPDKVLKALGKIK
;
A
#
# COMPACT_ATOMS: atom_id res chain seq x y z
N MET A 1 44.63 -10.70 12.42
CA MET A 1 44.73 -9.24 12.48
C MET A 1 43.34 -8.68 12.64
N LYS A 2 43.06 -7.94 13.68
CA LYS A 2 41.71 -7.34 13.90
C LYS A 2 41.81 -5.85 13.57
N LEU A 3 41.52 -5.52 12.33
CA LEU A 3 41.38 -4.12 11.89
C LEU A 3 39.93 -3.68 12.06
N THR A 4 39.73 -2.42 12.41
CA THR A 4 38.39 -1.81 12.45
C THR A 4 37.96 -1.40 11.05
N PRO A 5 36.64 -1.22 10.79
CA PRO A 5 36.16 -0.76 9.49
C PRO A 5 36.77 0.56 9.04
N GLU A 6 37.08 1.46 9.98
CA GLU A 6 37.69 2.77 9.73
C GLU A 6 39.12 2.71 9.26
N GLU A 7 39.82 1.57 9.49
CA GLU A 7 41.18 1.33 9.07
C GLU A 7 41.31 0.67 7.72
N LEU A 8 40.17 0.34 7.08
CA LEU A 8 40.09 -0.35 5.79
C LEU A 8 39.53 0.55 4.70
N ASP A 9 40.04 0.37 3.50
CA ASP A 9 39.45 0.98 2.28
C ASP A 9 39.39 -0.06 1.14
N THR A 10 38.67 0.23 0.08
CA THR A 10 38.46 -0.68 -1.04
C THR A 10 38.66 0.00 -2.38
N VAL A 11 39.54 -0.55 -3.22
CA VAL A 11 39.74 -0.10 -4.59
C VAL A 11 39.92 -1.31 -5.51
N ASP A 12 39.28 -1.28 -6.66
CA ASP A 12 39.45 -2.26 -7.74
C ASP A 12 39.36 -3.75 -7.31
N GLY A 13 38.46 -4.05 -6.40
CA GLY A 13 38.25 -5.41 -5.93
C GLY A 13 39.26 -5.88 -4.86
N TRP A 14 40.00 -4.98 -4.27
CA TRP A 14 40.89 -5.24 -3.13
C TRP A 14 40.39 -4.50 -1.87
N VAL A 15 40.58 -5.14 -0.73
CA VAL A 15 40.45 -4.52 0.60
C VAL A 15 41.85 -4.32 1.12
N PHE A 16 42.19 -3.15 1.57
CA PHE A 16 43.52 -2.82 2.07
C PHE A 16 43.45 -1.96 3.34
N GLU A 17 44.54 -2.04 4.11
CA GLU A 17 44.72 -1.19 5.28
C GLU A 17 45.14 0.23 4.83
N ILE A 18 44.45 1.26 5.27
CA ILE A 18 44.73 2.67 4.87
C ILE A 18 46.16 3.08 5.20
N LYS A 19 46.66 2.65 6.36
CA LYS A 19 48.03 2.98 6.80
C LYS A 19 49.12 2.18 6.11
N ASN A 20 48.77 1.01 5.56
CA ASN A 20 49.71 0.11 4.88
C ASN A 20 49.02 -0.52 3.64
N PRO A 21 48.99 0.16 2.52
CA PRO A 21 48.28 -0.31 1.31
C PRO A 21 48.83 -1.62 0.71
N ASP A 22 50.04 -2.01 1.02
CA ASP A 22 50.61 -3.30 0.61
C ASP A 22 50.01 -4.48 1.38
N HIS A 23 49.42 -4.21 2.54
CA HIS A 23 48.65 -5.18 3.33
C HIS A 23 47.22 -5.24 2.79
N ARG A 24 47.03 -6.03 1.72
CA ARG A 24 45.78 -6.12 0.98
C ARG A 24 45.32 -7.56 0.74
N LEU A 25 44.02 -7.76 0.64
CA LEU A 25 43.38 -9.01 0.31
C LEU A 25 42.38 -8.80 -0.83
N PRO A 26 42.24 -9.76 -1.76
CA PRO A 26 41.13 -9.74 -2.70
C PRO A 26 39.79 -9.69 -1.96
N TRP A 27 38.86 -8.88 -2.44
CA TRP A 27 37.54 -8.70 -1.84
C TRP A 27 36.84 -10.02 -1.51
N ARG A 28 36.91 -11.00 -2.43
CA ARG A 28 36.34 -12.33 -2.22
C ARG A 28 36.93 -13.08 -1.05
N LYS A 29 38.18 -12.88 -0.75
CA LYS A 29 38.86 -13.48 0.45
C LYS A 29 38.48 -12.73 1.71
N ALA A 30 38.39 -11.41 1.65
CA ALA A 30 38.01 -10.58 2.77
C ALA A 30 36.58 -10.87 3.26
N THR A 31 35.67 -11.18 2.33
CA THR A 31 34.27 -11.51 2.62
C THR A 31 34.01 -12.98 2.96
N GLY A 32 35.08 -13.78 3.16
CA GLY A 32 34.95 -15.18 3.59
C GLY A 32 34.33 -16.12 2.58
N LEU A 33 34.58 -15.90 1.28
CA LEU A 33 34.02 -16.71 0.16
C LEU A 33 32.49 -16.64 -0.03
N THR A 34 31.81 -15.74 0.64
CA THR A 34 30.39 -15.53 0.36
C THR A 34 30.22 -14.79 -0.98
N THR A 35 29.30 -15.26 -1.79
CA THR A 35 28.97 -14.62 -3.09
C THR A 35 28.09 -13.38 -2.89
N THR A 36 27.59 -13.17 -1.68
CA THR A 36 26.66 -12.08 -1.36
C THR A 36 27.27 -11.18 -0.29
N ILE A 37 27.37 -9.90 -0.61
CA ILE A 37 27.73 -8.84 0.33
C ILE A 37 26.45 -8.21 0.79
N LEU A 38 26.15 -8.30 2.09
CA LEU A 38 24.98 -7.70 2.69
C LEU A 38 25.38 -6.48 3.53
N GLY A 39 25.08 -5.29 3.04
CA GLY A 39 25.11 -4.08 3.83
C GLY A 39 23.80 -3.89 4.59
N LYS A 40 23.87 -3.58 5.88
CA LYS A 40 22.72 -3.21 6.68
C LYS A 40 22.90 -1.77 7.14
N GLY A 41 21.93 -0.93 6.83
CA GLY A 41 21.80 0.41 7.41
C GLY A 41 20.56 0.45 8.29
N ARG A 42 20.62 1.14 9.40
CA ARG A 42 19.49 1.44 10.26
C ARG A 42 19.44 2.94 10.49
N PHE A 43 18.27 3.47 10.37
CA PHE A 43 17.95 4.83 10.75
C PHE A 43 16.86 4.77 11.83
N ASP A 44 17.16 5.30 13.01
CA ASP A 44 16.20 5.41 14.11
C ASP A 44 15.79 6.88 14.21
N GLU A 45 14.50 7.11 14.25
CA GLU A 45 13.92 8.45 14.36
C GLU A 45 13.51 8.72 15.81
N ASP A 46 13.87 9.90 16.30
CA ASP A 46 13.50 10.36 17.65
C ASP A 46 12.12 11.06 17.66
N PHE A 47 11.37 10.98 16.57
CA PHE A 47 10.08 11.68 16.40
C PHE A 47 9.10 10.83 15.59
N THR A 48 7.82 11.10 15.81
CA THR A 48 6.74 10.45 15.06
C THR A 48 6.46 11.20 13.77
N LEU A 49 6.53 10.50 12.65
CA LEU A 49 6.11 11.01 11.34
C LEU A 49 4.68 10.55 11.04
N CYS A 50 3.89 11.47 10.51
CA CYS A 50 2.53 11.20 10.07
C CYS A 50 2.40 11.49 8.58
N ASN A 51 1.78 10.58 7.87
CA ASN A 51 1.23 10.81 6.54
C ASN A 51 -0.29 10.91 6.63
N PHE A 52 -0.94 11.40 5.58
CA PHE A 52 -2.40 11.38 5.50
C PHE A 52 -2.86 11.19 4.06
N LEU A 53 -4.05 10.65 3.92
CA LEU A 53 -4.73 10.53 2.63
C LEU A 53 -6.19 10.92 2.81
N VAL A 54 -6.67 11.77 1.90
CA VAL A 54 -8.08 12.05 1.70
C VAL A 54 -8.50 11.42 0.37
N GLN A 55 -9.65 10.77 0.37
CA GLN A 55 -10.13 10.03 -0.78
C GLN A 55 -11.56 10.41 -1.11
N PHE A 56 -11.82 10.69 -2.38
CA PHE A 56 -13.15 10.95 -2.93
C PHE A 56 -13.48 9.87 -3.94
N VAL A 57 -14.68 9.31 -3.84
CA VAL A 57 -15.12 8.20 -4.68
C VAL A 57 -16.46 8.55 -5.32
N GLU A 58 -16.55 8.35 -6.63
CA GLU A 58 -17.78 8.40 -7.38
C GLU A 58 -18.23 6.99 -7.72
N VAL A 59 -19.52 6.70 -7.47
CA VAL A 59 -20.13 5.40 -7.74
C VAL A 59 -21.37 5.51 -8.60
N GLU A 60 -21.63 4.46 -9.36
CA GLU A 60 -22.91 4.18 -9.98
C GLU A 60 -23.55 2.98 -9.29
N VAL A 61 -24.81 3.10 -8.90
CA VAL A 61 -25.57 2.00 -8.29
C VAL A 61 -26.72 1.63 -9.21
N ASP A 62 -26.66 0.44 -9.78
CA ASP A 62 -27.80 -0.13 -10.49
C ASP A 62 -28.85 -0.59 -9.49
N THR A 63 -29.88 0.19 -9.34
CA THR A 63 -30.96 -0.12 -8.39
C THR A 63 -31.83 -1.31 -8.80
N ALA A 64 -31.75 -1.80 -10.04
CA ALA A 64 -32.46 -3.00 -10.46
C ALA A 64 -31.73 -4.28 -10.06
N THR A 65 -30.42 -4.28 -10.16
CA THR A 65 -29.58 -5.46 -9.87
C THR A 65 -28.87 -5.37 -8.51
N GLY A 66 -28.70 -4.19 -7.94
CA GLY A 66 -27.93 -3.96 -6.72
C GLY A 66 -26.42 -3.85 -6.95
N VAL A 67 -25.96 -3.86 -8.18
CA VAL A 67 -24.54 -3.75 -8.51
C VAL A 67 -24.03 -2.34 -8.25
N VAL A 68 -22.90 -2.24 -7.55
CA VAL A 68 -22.18 -0.98 -7.30
C VAL A 68 -20.92 -0.96 -8.17
N LYS A 69 -20.79 0.06 -9.00
CA LYS A 69 -19.62 0.30 -9.84
C LYS A 69 -18.89 1.54 -9.39
N LEU A 70 -17.57 1.45 -9.22
CA LEU A 70 -16.72 2.62 -8.99
C LEU A 70 -16.43 3.27 -10.34
N LEU A 71 -16.64 4.58 -10.44
CA LEU A 71 -16.40 5.35 -11.67
C LEU A 71 -15.09 6.12 -11.59
N ASN A 72 -14.95 6.98 -10.58
CA ASN A 72 -13.79 7.82 -10.38
C ASN A 72 -13.32 7.78 -8.93
N VAL A 73 -12.01 7.85 -8.75
CA VAL A 73 -11.37 7.93 -7.44
C VAL A 73 -10.33 9.04 -7.48
N LEU A 74 -10.50 10.06 -6.65
CA LEU A 74 -9.51 11.11 -6.45
C LEU A 74 -8.82 10.90 -5.10
N ASN A 75 -7.49 10.85 -5.15
CA ASN A 75 -6.64 10.74 -3.98
C ASN A 75 -5.91 12.06 -3.74
N SER A 76 -5.93 12.55 -2.50
CA SER A 76 -5.09 13.65 -2.06
C SER A 76 -4.16 13.16 -0.96
N ALA A 77 -2.89 12.94 -1.30
CA ALA A 77 -1.90 12.36 -0.41
C ALA A 77 -0.91 13.40 0.10
N GLY A 78 -0.69 13.41 1.41
CA GLY A 78 0.34 14.19 2.09
C GLY A 78 1.41 13.28 2.68
N CYS A 79 2.59 13.26 2.06
CA CYS A 79 3.72 12.43 2.46
C CYS A 79 5.03 13.22 2.62
N GLY A 80 4.92 14.54 2.77
CA GLY A 80 6.09 15.41 2.70
C GLY A 80 6.54 15.60 1.25
N GLN A 81 7.85 15.64 1.02
CA GLN A 81 8.41 15.74 -0.32
C GLN A 81 8.16 14.46 -1.12
N VAL A 82 7.68 14.57 -2.34
CA VAL A 82 7.50 13.44 -3.25
C VAL A 82 8.84 13.08 -3.88
N ILE A 83 9.43 11.97 -3.46
CA ILE A 83 10.74 11.50 -3.96
C ILE A 83 10.59 10.93 -5.37
N SER A 84 9.52 10.16 -5.63
CA SER A 84 9.25 9.54 -6.92
C SER A 84 7.75 9.53 -7.19
N PRO A 85 7.24 10.44 -8.04
CA PRO A 85 5.82 10.52 -8.37
C PRO A 85 5.26 9.20 -8.91
N ALA A 86 5.94 8.56 -9.84
CA ALA A 86 5.49 7.32 -10.46
C ALA A 86 5.32 6.16 -9.45
N TYR A 87 6.24 6.04 -8.48
CA TYR A 87 6.11 5.03 -7.42
C TYR A 87 5.00 5.38 -6.43
N LEU A 88 4.82 6.66 -6.11
CA LEU A 88 3.73 7.11 -5.26
C LEU A 88 2.38 6.86 -5.91
N GLU A 89 2.22 7.20 -7.19
CA GLU A 89 1.01 6.86 -7.96
C GLU A 89 0.75 5.36 -7.98
N GLY A 90 1.78 4.56 -8.27
CA GLY A 90 1.67 3.10 -8.24
C GLY A 90 1.21 2.57 -6.89
N GLN A 91 1.68 3.16 -5.79
CA GLN A 91 1.27 2.80 -4.44
C GLN A 91 -0.19 3.19 -4.17
N LEU A 92 -0.62 4.38 -4.61
CA LEU A 92 -2.00 4.82 -4.46
C LEU A 92 -2.96 3.97 -5.31
N HIS A 93 -2.62 3.69 -6.57
CA HIS A 93 -3.46 2.88 -7.45
C HIS A 93 -3.51 1.41 -7.01
N GLY A 94 -2.37 0.81 -6.67
CA GLY A 94 -2.27 -0.61 -6.31
C GLY A 94 -2.98 -0.95 -5.00
N ALA A 95 -2.77 -0.17 -3.96
CA ALA A 95 -3.42 -0.39 -2.68
C ALA A 95 -4.90 0.00 -2.70
N LEU A 96 -5.30 0.93 -3.56
CA LEU A 96 -6.70 1.30 -3.76
C LEU A 96 -7.46 0.30 -4.63
N GLY A 97 -6.84 -0.16 -5.71
CA GLY A 97 -7.46 -1.13 -6.62
C GLY A 97 -7.62 -2.51 -6.01
N ALA A 98 -6.75 -2.88 -5.08
CA ALA A 98 -6.76 -4.23 -4.51
C ALA A 98 -7.21 -4.27 -3.05
N ALA A 99 -6.71 -3.42 -2.15
CA ALA A 99 -6.92 -3.62 -0.72
C ALA A 99 -7.94 -2.67 -0.07
N GLY A 100 -8.00 -1.40 -0.47
CA GLY A 100 -8.85 -0.41 0.17
C GLY A 100 -10.29 -0.40 -0.35
N LEU A 101 -10.47 -0.19 -1.65
CA LEU A 101 -11.80 -0.10 -2.25
C LEU A 101 -12.47 -1.46 -2.40
N ASP A 102 -11.70 -2.50 -2.68
CA ASP A 102 -12.23 -3.83 -2.91
C ASP A 102 -12.75 -4.50 -1.64
N THR A 103 -12.20 -4.17 -0.49
CA THR A 103 -12.78 -4.55 0.81
C THR A 103 -14.24 -4.10 0.95
N ALA A 104 -14.59 -2.96 0.35
CA ALA A 104 -15.97 -2.48 0.37
C ALA A 104 -16.88 -3.12 -0.70
N ILE A 105 -16.34 -3.62 -1.81
CA ILE A 105 -17.13 -4.06 -2.97
C ILE A 105 -17.04 -5.56 -3.23
N PHE A 106 -15.84 -6.16 -3.17
CA PHE A 106 -15.58 -7.53 -3.62
C PHE A 106 -15.06 -8.45 -2.53
N GLU A 107 -14.10 -7.96 -1.72
CA GLU A 107 -13.35 -8.83 -0.82
C GLU A 107 -14.15 -9.19 0.42
N GLY A 108 -14.34 -10.48 0.63
CA GLY A 108 -15.00 -11.00 1.82
C GLY A 108 -14.48 -12.37 2.18
N GLY A 109 -13.93 -12.51 3.39
CA GLY A 109 -13.57 -13.81 3.95
C GLY A 109 -14.80 -14.54 4.45
N MET A 110 -15.03 -15.78 3.99
CA MET A 110 -16.09 -16.65 4.47
C MET A 110 -15.51 -17.68 5.42
N LEU A 111 -15.96 -17.64 6.67
CA LEU A 111 -15.54 -18.59 7.71
C LEU A 111 -16.63 -19.64 7.92
N ASP A 112 -16.22 -20.90 7.98
CA ASP A 112 -17.09 -21.98 8.50
C ASP A 112 -17.33 -21.74 9.99
N PRO A 113 -18.57 -21.54 10.44
CA PRO A 113 -18.88 -21.22 11.83
C PRO A 113 -18.58 -22.35 12.80
N THR A 114 -18.48 -23.59 12.32
CA THR A 114 -18.19 -24.76 13.14
C THR A 114 -16.70 -24.96 13.36
N THR A 115 -15.91 -24.78 12.32
CA THR A 115 -14.47 -25.11 12.34
C THR A 115 -13.57 -23.87 12.43
N GLY A 116 -14.09 -22.67 12.17
CA GLY A 116 -13.33 -21.43 12.07
C GLY A 116 -12.41 -21.37 10.84
N ARG A 117 -12.52 -22.31 9.91
CA ARG A 117 -11.71 -22.34 8.70
C ARG A 117 -12.27 -21.40 7.65
N MET A 118 -11.37 -20.68 6.96
CA MET A 118 -11.75 -19.91 5.79
C MET A 118 -12.06 -20.84 4.62
N VAL A 119 -13.29 -20.79 4.09
CA VAL A 119 -13.75 -21.71 3.02
C VAL A 119 -13.46 -21.18 1.63
N ASN A 120 -13.24 -19.87 1.46
CA ASN A 120 -12.90 -19.23 0.20
C ASN A 120 -11.42 -18.78 0.13
N CYS A 121 -10.51 -19.60 0.66
CA CYS A 121 -9.07 -19.30 0.69
C CYS A 121 -8.33 -19.61 -0.63
N ASN A 122 -8.98 -19.43 -1.76
CA ASN A 122 -8.42 -19.66 -3.09
C ASN A 122 -8.83 -18.57 -4.07
N MET A 123 -8.07 -18.41 -5.17
CA MET A 123 -8.29 -17.35 -6.16
C MET A 123 -9.57 -17.49 -7.01
N VAL A 124 -10.28 -18.61 -6.90
CA VAL A 124 -11.55 -18.82 -7.63
C VAL A 124 -12.72 -18.22 -6.81
N ASP A 125 -12.74 -18.49 -5.51
CA ASP A 125 -13.85 -18.11 -4.64
C ASP A 125 -13.64 -16.77 -3.93
N TYR A 126 -12.39 -16.42 -3.62
CA TYR A 126 -12.04 -15.09 -3.10
C TYR A 126 -12.06 -14.08 -4.24
N LYS A 127 -12.95 -13.09 -4.15
CA LYS A 127 -13.21 -12.15 -5.25
C LYS A 127 -12.24 -10.97 -5.20
N TRP A 128 -11.69 -10.67 -6.37
CA TRP A 128 -10.85 -9.50 -6.64
C TRP A 128 -11.44 -8.71 -7.78
N ARG A 129 -11.11 -7.43 -7.83
CA ARG A 129 -11.48 -6.59 -8.97
C ARG A 129 -10.68 -7.01 -10.21
N PRO A 130 -11.34 -7.34 -11.31
CA PRO A 130 -10.65 -7.54 -12.57
C PRO A 130 -10.14 -6.20 -13.14
N PHE A 131 -9.08 -6.25 -13.92
CA PHE A 131 -8.40 -5.04 -14.42
C PHE A 131 -9.32 -4.12 -15.23
N ASN A 132 -10.26 -4.67 -15.99
CA ASN A 132 -11.23 -3.92 -16.78
C ASN A 132 -12.34 -3.24 -15.96
N ASP A 133 -12.43 -3.52 -14.68
CA ASP A 133 -13.37 -2.89 -13.73
C ASP A 133 -12.72 -1.80 -12.87
N LEU A 134 -11.44 -1.51 -13.11
CA LEU A 134 -10.75 -0.44 -12.39
C LEU A 134 -11.42 0.91 -12.67
N PRO A 135 -11.65 1.74 -11.66
CA PRO A 135 -12.12 3.10 -11.85
C PRO A 135 -11.03 3.97 -12.47
N HIS A 136 -11.41 5.15 -12.94
CA HIS A 136 -10.43 6.17 -13.25
C HIS A 136 -9.83 6.73 -11.96
N PHE A 137 -8.49 6.87 -11.94
CA PHE A 137 -7.76 7.40 -10.78
C PHE A 137 -7.14 8.74 -11.10
N ASP A 138 -7.40 9.73 -10.24
CA ASP A 138 -6.70 10.99 -10.18
C ASP A 138 -5.93 11.09 -8.86
N ASN A 139 -4.71 11.63 -8.91
CA ASN A 139 -3.87 11.81 -7.73
C ASN A 139 -3.43 13.26 -7.60
N MET A 140 -3.56 13.78 -6.38
CA MET A 140 -3.05 15.07 -5.98
C MET A 140 -2.02 14.87 -4.86
N PHE A 141 -0.83 15.39 -5.05
CA PHE A 141 0.22 15.33 -4.04
C PHE A 141 0.32 16.67 -3.30
N MET A 142 0.12 16.63 -1.99
CA MET A 142 0.32 17.78 -1.12
C MET A 142 1.74 17.75 -0.58
N GLU A 143 2.65 18.45 -1.27
CA GLU A 143 4.05 18.50 -0.91
C GLU A 143 4.29 19.53 0.18
N THR A 144 4.26 19.08 1.43
CA THR A 144 4.66 19.89 2.59
C THR A 144 5.90 19.25 3.18
N PRO A 145 7.10 19.76 2.86
CA PRO A 145 8.36 19.18 3.34
C PRO A 145 8.39 19.04 4.86
N ILE A 146 8.91 17.93 5.34
CA ILE A 146 9.03 17.64 6.77
C ILE A 146 10.47 17.91 7.22
N PRO A 147 10.75 19.07 7.84
CA PRO A 147 12.13 19.51 8.13
C PRO A 147 12.90 18.58 9.07
N SER A 148 12.18 17.86 9.93
CA SER A 148 12.76 16.90 10.88
C SER A 148 13.27 15.62 10.23
N HIS A 149 12.81 15.28 9.02
CA HIS A 149 13.27 14.11 8.30
C HIS A 149 14.32 14.46 7.25
N ARG A 150 15.40 13.65 7.16
CA ARG A 150 16.54 13.90 6.27
C ARG A 150 16.16 14.09 4.80
N PHE A 151 15.14 13.36 4.34
CA PHE A 151 14.63 13.46 2.96
C PHE A 151 13.34 14.27 2.86
N HIS A 152 12.91 14.92 3.95
CA HIS A 152 11.68 15.71 4.02
C HIS A 152 10.41 14.93 3.63
N ALA A 153 10.46 13.61 3.67
CA ALA A 153 9.42 12.70 3.23
C ALA A 153 9.10 11.64 4.28
N VAL A 154 7.92 11.04 4.22
CA VAL A 154 7.51 9.88 5.03
C VAL A 154 7.09 8.71 4.14
N GLY A 155 7.11 7.50 4.70
CA GLY A 155 6.67 6.30 4.00
C GLY A 155 5.18 6.33 3.67
N VAL A 156 4.81 5.72 2.55
CA VAL A 156 3.43 5.69 2.03
C VAL A 156 2.93 4.27 1.74
N GLY A 157 3.57 3.27 2.33
CA GLY A 157 3.33 1.86 1.99
C GLY A 157 1.85 1.44 2.04
N GLU A 158 1.12 1.83 3.08
CA GLU A 158 -0.28 1.43 3.28
C GLU A 158 -1.23 2.61 3.48
N ILE A 159 -0.80 3.82 3.14
CA ILE A 159 -1.60 5.03 3.33
C ILE A 159 -2.96 4.94 2.61
N SER A 160 -2.98 4.29 1.45
CA SER A 160 -4.14 4.23 0.56
C SER A 160 -5.18 3.16 0.95
N THR A 161 -4.85 2.24 1.85
CA THR A 161 -5.78 1.17 2.25
C THR A 161 -6.85 1.63 3.23
N SER A 162 -6.54 2.59 4.09
CA SER A 162 -7.39 2.97 5.22
C SER A 162 -8.67 3.73 4.84
N PRO A 163 -8.67 4.75 3.95
CA PRO A 163 -9.87 5.55 3.70
C PRO A 163 -10.87 4.90 2.75
N GLY A 164 -10.46 3.89 1.96
CA GLY A 164 -11.25 3.29 0.89
C GLY A 164 -12.65 2.83 1.31
N PRO A 165 -12.80 1.96 2.29
CA PRO A 165 -14.11 1.46 2.70
C PRO A 165 -15.06 2.57 3.16
N GLY A 166 -14.54 3.55 3.90
CA GLY A 166 -15.31 4.71 4.35
C GLY A 166 -15.76 5.61 3.20
N ALA A 167 -14.89 5.87 2.24
CA ALA A 167 -15.20 6.68 1.07
C ALA A 167 -16.29 6.03 0.19
N VAL A 168 -16.17 4.71 -0.06
CA VAL A 168 -17.19 3.95 -0.80
C VAL A 168 -18.52 3.93 -0.05
N LEU A 169 -18.52 3.71 1.28
CA LEU A 169 -19.73 3.75 2.09
C LEU A 169 -20.47 5.07 1.93
N MET A 170 -19.75 6.17 2.01
CA MET A 170 -20.35 7.51 1.87
C MET A 170 -20.88 7.76 0.45
N ALA A 171 -20.16 7.30 -0.58
CA ALA A 171 -20.59 7.42 -1.95
C ALA A 171 -21.87 6.60 -2.23
N VAL A 172 -21.92 5.36 -1.75
CA VAL A 172 -23.12 4.51 -1.86
C VAL A 172 -24.30 5.12 -1.08
N TYR A 173 -24.05 5.60 0.15
CA TYR A 173 -25.09 6.30 0.91
C TYR A 173 -25.65 7.51 0.16
N ASN A 174 -24.80 8.33 -0.45
CA ASN A 174 -25.25 9.47 -1.22
C ASN A 174 -26.07 9.05 -2.45
N ALA A 175 -25.74 7.91 -3.06
CA ALA A 175 -26.46 7.40 -4.24
C ALA A 175 -27.84 6.82 -3.91
N ILE A 176 -27.99 6.11 -2.78
CA ILE A 176 -29.24 5.38 -2.46
C ILE A 176 -30.01 5.92 -1.24
N GLY A 177 -29.43 6.85 -0.48
CA GLY A 177 -30.07 7.44 0.70
C GLY A 177 -30.11 6.56 1.95
N THR A 178 -29.58 5.32 1.89
CA THR A 178 -29.62 4.35 2.97
C THR A 178 -28.20 3.88 3.32
N ARG A 179 -27.87 3.79 4.62
CA ARG A 179 -26.57 3.31 5.07
C ARG A 179 -26.55 1.77 5.11
N ILE A 180 -25.51 1.20 4.52
CA ILE A 180 -25.18 -0.21 4.60
C ILE A 180 -23.90 -0.32 5.42
N MET A 181 -23.94 -0.95 6.60
CA MET A 181 -22.81 -1.02 7.53
C MET A 181 -22.07 -2.35 7.47
N ASP A 182 -22.45 -3.22 6.54
CA ASP A 182 -21.92 -4.57 6.39
C ASP A 182 -21.23 -4.73 5.03
N TYR A 183 -19.91 -4.86 5.04
CA TYR A 183 -19.06 -5.05 3.86
C TYR A 183 -18.96 -6.55 3.49
N PRO A 184 -18.63 -6.86 2.21
CA PRO A 184 -18.68 -6.01 1.02
C PRO A 184 -20.12 -5.65 0.63
N PHE A 185 -20.32 -4.59 -0.16
CA PHE A 185 -21.61 -4.15 -0.69
C PHE A 185 -22.09 -5.06 -1.82
N THR A 186 -22.44 -6.29 -1.46
CA THR A 186 -22.97 -7.25 -2.42
C THR A 186 -24.36 -6.83 -2.92
N PRO A 187 -24.75 -7.25 -4.14
CA PRO A 187 -26.03 -6.87 -4.74
C PRO A 187 -27.25 -7.13 -3.86
N ASP A 188 -27.26 -8.24 -3.14
CA ASP A 188 -28.34 -8.58 -2.20
C ASP A 188 -28.44 -7.58 -1.03
N LYS A 189 -27.31 -7.14 -0.46
CA LYS A 189 -27.29 -6.14 0.62
C LYS A 189 -27.78 -4.79 0.12
N VAL A 190 -27.39 -4.40 -1.09
CA VAL A 190 -27.86 -3.15 -1.73
C VAL A 190 -29.35 -3.21 -2.02
N LEU A 191 -29.84 -4.29 -2.61
CA LEU A 191 -31.28 -4.49 -2.87
C LEU A 191 -32.11 -4.54 -1.59
N LYS A 192 -31.55 -5.16 -0.53
CA LYS A 192 -32.20 -5.17 0.80
C LYS A 192 -32.28 -3.75 1.38
N ALA A 193 -31.20 -2.97 1.29
CA ALA A 193 -31.19 -1.57 1.74
C ALA A 193 -32.19 -0.69 0.97
N LEU A 194 -32.42 -1.00 -0.30
CA LEU A 194 -33.44 -0.37 -1.14
C LEU A 194 -34.88 -0.86 -0.88
N GLY A 195 -35.07 -1.86 0.00
CA GLY A 195 -36.38 -2.46 0.28
C GLY A 195 -36.95 -3.31 -0.85
N LYS A 196 -36.11 -3.75 -1.81
CA LYS A 196 -36.55 -4.52 -3.00
C LYS A 196 -36.56 -6.03 -2.75
N ILE A 197 -35.80 -6.48 -1.76
CA ILE A 197 -35.83 -7.87 -1.26
C ILE A 197 -35.90 -7.88 0.28
N LYS A 198 -36.28 -9.02 0.87
CA LYS A 198 -36.41 -9.20 2.33
C LYS A 198 -35.07 -9.61 2.96
#